data_204aec5d9857613c14c7e9e27b690c4d
#
_entry.id   204aec5d9857613c14c7e9e27b690c4d
#
_cell.length_a   1.000
_cell.length_b   1.000
_cell.length_c   1.000
_cell.angle_alpha   90.00
_cell.angle_beta   90.00
_cell.angle_gamma   90.00
#
_symmetry.space_group_name_H-M   'P 1'
#
loop_
_entity.id
_entity.type
_entity.pdbx_description
1 polymer ?
#
loop_
_entity_poly.entity_id
_entity_poly.type
_entity_poly.pdbx_seq_one_letter_code
_entity_poly.pdbx_strand_id
1 'polypeptide(L)'
;MVASPGWLTQAMAGFGDQTDVLCGRIESPHRRVPAAHERDAGAPDPEILVTNCFCRRAVLDALDGFDERFCAGWREDIELHFRLLKMQANIARSPLATVIHPEPPARWGASLFELHKISFDALLYKKHPELYRQKIRRLPCWEEYAIVAAIVIAVLGLVAGNEVVAVIGCGAWLVLTAMLCIRRLDGAAHSAVHIADILVTSALIPPAAVFWRVIGAIRYRVRFA
;
A
#
# COMPACT_ATOMS: atom_id res chain seq x y z
N MET A 1 13.79 -14.41 -2.26
CA MET A 1 14.80 -13.48 -1.75
C MET A 1 16.15 -14.13 -1.70
N VAL A 2 17.23 -13.40 -2.08
CA VAL A 2 18.61 -13.88 -2.04
C VAL A 2 19.46 -12.85 -1.32
N ALA A 3 20.12 -13.26 -0.24
CA ALA A 3 21.06 -12.39 0.47
C ALA A 3 22.37 -12.28 -0.32
N SER A 4 22.98 -11.10 -0.36
CA SER A 4 24.27 -10.89 -0.97
C SER A 4 25.39 -11.59 -0.14
N PRO A 5 26.53 -11.96 -0.77
CA PRO A 5 27.67 -12.47 -0.01
C PRO A 5 28.07 -11.48 1.09
N GLY A 6 28.26 -11.98 2.31
CA GLY A 6 28.61 -11.13 3.45
C GLY A 6 27.45 -10.32 4.07
N TRP A 7 26.21 -10.50 3.62
CA TRP A 7 25.02 -9.80 4.12
C TRP A 7 24.95 -9.75 5.65
N LEU A 8 25.09 -10.89 6.33
CA LEU A 8 25.03 -10.95 7.79
C LEU A 8 26.24 -10.26 8.44
N THR A 9 27.45 -10.45 7.90
CA THR A 9 28.67 -9.79 8.40
C THR A 9 28.54 -8.27 8.31
N GLN A 10 28.04 -7.76 7.19
CA GLN A 10 27.82 -6.33 6.99
C GLN A 10 26.71 -5.77 7.90
N ALA A 11 25.67 -6.56 8.16
CA ALA A 11 24.65 -6.21 9.13
C ALA A 11 25.23 -6.13 10.54
N MET A 12 25.97 -7.13 10.96
CA MET A 12 26.58 -7.17 12.30
C MET A 12 27.61 -6.04 12.48
N ALA A 13 28.39 -5.70 11.47
CA ALA A 13 29.31 -4.57 11.50
C ALA A 13 28.60 -3.21 11.67
N GLY A 14 27.37 -3.08 11.13
CA GLY A 14 26.54 -1.89 11.29
C GLY A 14 25.74 -1.84 12.59
N PHE A 15 25.71 -2.95 13.36
CA PHE A 15 24.89 -3.08 14.56
C PHE A 15 25.68 -2.62 15.80
N GLY A 16 25.72 -1.32 16.05
CA GLY A 16 26.40 -0.74 17.22
C GLY A 16 25.68 -1.02 18.54
N ASP A 17 26.36 -0.72 19.66
CA ASP A 17 25.84 -0.97 21.03
C ASP A 17 24.52 -0.21 21.30
N GLN A 18 24.35 0.97 20.73
CA GLN A 18 23.16 1.79 20.87
C GLN A 18 22.09 1.53 19.80
N THR A 19 22.33 0.60 18.88
CA THR A 19 21.38 0.28 17.81
C THR A 19 20.33 -0.71 18.28
N ASP A 20 19.07 -0.35 18.22
CA ASP A 20 17.94 -1.22 18.54
C ASP A 20 17.48 -2.01 17.33
N VAL A 21 17.45 -1.36 16.17
CA VAL A 21 17.02 -1.91 14.89
C VAL A 21 17.98 -1.48 13.79
N LEU A 22 18.36 -2.40 12.92
CA LEU A 22 19.17 -2.12 11.74
C LEU A 22 18.40 -2.53 10.48
N CYS A 23 18.21 -1.59 9.56
CA CYS A 23 17.62 -1.85 8.25
C CYS A 23 18.70 -1.98 7.19
N GLY A 24 18.72 -3.10 6.47
CA GLY A 24 19.57 -3.29 5.32
C GLY A 24 18.95 -2.72 4.04
N ARG A 25 19.69 -2.83 2.94
CA ARG A 25 19.25 -2.40 1.60
C ARG A 25 18.51 -3.52 0.89
N ILE A 26 17.43 -3.17 0.20
CA ILE A 26 16.72 -4.09 -0.69
C ILE A 26 16.94 -3.63 -2.12
N GLU A 27 17.39 -4.56 -2.97
CA GLU A 27 17.55 -4.36 -4.41
C GLU A 27 16.51 -5.20 -5.14
N SER A 28 15.75 -4.56 -6.01
CA SER A 28 14.85 -5.24 -6.96
C SER A 28 15.43 -5.08 -8.36
N PRO A 29 15.87 -6.17 -9.02
CA PRO A 29 16.47 -6.11 -10.35
C PRO A 29 15.52 -5.60 -11.43
N HIS A 30 14.21 -5.74 -11.18
CA HIS A 30 13.16 -5.22 -12.04
C HIS A 30 12.28 -4.31 -11.18
N ARG A 31 12.58 -3.01 -11.18
CA ARG A 31 11.75 -2.02 -10.47
C ARG A 31 10.35 -2.06 -11.06
N ARG A 32 9.47 -2.80 -10.41
CA ARG A 32 8.03 -2.75 -10.69
C ARG A 32 7.58 -1.32 -10.44
N VAL A 33 6.89 -0.73 -11.42
CA VAL A 33 6.11 0.47 -11.15
C VAL A 33 5.05 0.07 -10.12
N PRO A 34 5.05 0.62 -8.91
CA PRO A 34 4.08 0.24 -7.88
C PRO A 34 2.67 0.32 -8.45
N ALA A 35 1.81 -0.62 -8.12
CA ALA A 35 0.40 -0.54 -8.49
C ALA A 35 -0.17 0.81 -7.98
N ALA A 36 -1.18 1.35 -8.69
CA ALA A 36 -1.69 2.69 -8.36
C ALA A 36 -2.10 2.80 -6.88
N HIS A 37 -2.73 1.74 -6.31
CA HIS A 37 -3.09 1.69 -4.89
C HIS A 37 -1.87 1.64 -3.95
N GLU A 38 -0.72 1.13 -4.38
CA GLU A 38 0.54 1.16 -3.61
C GLU A 38 1.18 2.55 -3.64
N ARG A 39 1.08 3.25 -4.80
CA ARG A 39 1.52 4.65 -4.94
C ARG A 39 0.63 5.60 -4.16
N ASP A 40 -0.68 5.41 -4.25
CA ASP A 40 -1.68 6.21 -3.55
C ASP A 40 -1.74 5.89 -2.05
N ALA A 41 -1.34 4.69 -1.65
CA ALA A 41 -1.21 4.33 -0.24
C ALA A 41 -0.06 5.07 0.46
N GLY A 42 0.63 5.98 -0.27
CA GLY A 42 1.81 6.65 0.26
C GLY A 42 2.79 5.56 0.69
N ALA A 43 3.52 4.95 -0.26
CA ALA A 43 4.62 4.06 0.15
C ALA A 43 5.46 4.86 1.15
N PRO A 44 5.50 4.48 2.43
CA PRO A 44 6.30 5.21 3.39
C PRO A 44 7.71 5.21 2.84
N ASP A 45 8.38 6.32 2.98
CA ASP A 45 9.84 6.33 2.84
C ASP A 45 10.34 5.10 3.62
N PRO A 46 10.97 4.10 2.98
CA PRO A 46 11.14 2.77 3.56
C PRO A 46 12.15 2.82 4.71
N GLU A 47 11.71 3.37 5.84
CA GLU A 47 12.53 3.43 7.03
C GLU A 47 12.67 2.05 7.66
N ILE A 48 11.63 1.19 7.58
CA ILE A 48 11.73 -0.23 7.97
C ILE A 48 11.03 -1.08 6.91
N LEU A 49 11.81 -1.88 6.21
CA LEU A 49 11.30 -2.99 5.42
C LEU A 49 11.63 -4.27 6.19
N VAL A 50 10.61 -4.92 6.72
CA VAL A 50 10.74 -6.20 7.45
C VAL A 50 11.47 -7.25 6.63
N THR A 51 11.45 -7.10 5.32
CA THR A 51 12.15 -7.96 4.35
C THR A 51 13.66 -8.02 4.60
N ASN A 52 14.27 -6.94 5.13
CA ASN A 52 15.71 -6.88 5.45
C ASN A 52 15.94 -6.02 6.70
N CYS A 53 15.50 -6.53 7.84
CA CYS A 53 15.55 -5.85 9.11
C CYS A 53 16.11 -6.76 10.20
N PHE A 54 16.99 -6.23 11.02
CA PHE A 54 17.57 -6.87 12.19
C PHE A 54 17.10 -6.11 13.42
N CYS A 55 16.55 -6.80 14.39
CA CYS A 55 16.04 -6.19 15.60
C CYS A 55 16.63 -6.91 16.82
N ARG A 56 17.00 -6.16 17.86
CA ARG A 56 17.36 -6.78 19.13
C ARG A 56 16.16 -7.52 19.70
N ARG A 57 16.38 -8.74 20.16
CA ARG A 57 15.32 -9.56 20.74
C ARG A 57 14.61 -8.84 21.87
N ALA A 58 15.36 -8.19 22.76
CA ALA A 58 14.79 -7.43 23.87
C ALA A 58 13.82 -6.33 23.42
N VAL A 59 14.08 -5.70 22.27
CA VAL A 59 13.19 -4.68 21.68
C VAL A 59 11.90 -5.31 21.16
N LEU A 60 12.00 -6.45 20.46
CA LEU A 60 10.82 -7.19 20.01
C LEU A 60 10.00 -7.73 21.16
N ASP A 61 10.66 -8.27 22.21
CA ASP A 61 9.99 -8.77 23.41
C ASP A 61 9.27 -7.62 24.15
N ALA A 62 9.90 -6.43 24.22
CA ALA A 62 9.27 -5.23 24.82
C ALA A 62 8.05 -4.74 24.04
N LEU A 63 8.00 -5.02 22.74
CA LEU A 63 6.88 -4.67 21.85
C LEU A 63 5.85 -5.79 21.70
N ASP A 64 6.06 -6.96 22.33
CA ASP A 64 5.22 -8.14 22.15
C ASP A 64 5.15 -8.62 20.66
N GLY A 65 6.27 -8.48 19.93
CA GLY A 65 6.39 -8.91 18.54
C GLY A 65 5.50 -8.16 17.55
N PHE A 66 5.03 -8.86 16.52
CA PHE A 66 4.09 -8.34 15.53
C PHE A 66 2.66 -8.41 16.01
N ASP A 67 1.83 -7.46 15.60
CA ASP A 67 0.39 -7.52 15.84
C ASP A 67 -0.27 -8.52 14.89
N GLU A 68 -0.64 -9.69 15.40
CA GLU A 68 -1.20 -10.81 14.63
C GLU A 68 -2.55 -10.51 13.96
N ARG A 69 -3.19 -9.38 14.28
CA ARG A 69 -4.40 -8.92 13.60
C ARG A 69 -4.15 -8.54 12.15
N PHE A 70 -2.88 -8.22 11.77
CA PHE A 70 -2.46 -7.97 10.39
C PHE A 70 -2.09 -9.29 9.70
N CYS A 71 -3.09 -10.10 9.38
CA CYS A 71 -2.89 -11.48 8.90
C CYS A 71 -2.73 -11.62 7.38
N ALA A 72 -2.67 -10.51 6.62
CA ALA A 72 -2.63 -10.56 5.14
C ALA A 72 -1.27 -10.21 4.53
N GLY A 73 -0.21 -10.10 5.34
CA GLY A 73 1.09 -9.64 4.85
C GLY A 73 1.01 -8.20 4.31
N TRP A 74 0.31 -7.33 5.03
CA TRP A 74 0.10 -5.93 4.68
C TRP A 74 -0.02 -5.05 5.91
N ARG A 75 0.85 -4.06 6.04
CA ARG A 75 0.90 -3.06 7.13
C ARG A 75 1.42 -3.56 8.49
N GLU A 76 1.71 -4.84 8.67
CA GLU A 76 2.32 -5.35 9.89
C GLU A 76 3.71 -4.74 10.15
N ASP A 77 4.46 -4.52 9.09
CA ASP A 77 5.78 -3.88 9.10
C ASP A 77 5.69 -2.41 9.50
N ILE A 78 4.75 -1.69 8.91
CA ILE A 78 4.53 -0.27 9.21
C ILE A 78 3.99 -0.12 10.64
N GLU A 79 3.14 -1.02 11.09
CA GLU A 79 2.62 -1.02 12.44
C GLU A 79 3.74 -1.20 13.47
N LEU A 80 4.62 -2.18 13.24
CA LEU A 80 5.81 -2.38 14.08
C LEU A 80 6.72 -1.14 14.06
N HIS A 81 6.95 -0.57 12.87
CA HIS A 81 7.73 0.66 12.72
C HIS A 81 7.13 1.81 13.54
N PHE A 82 5.82 2.00 13.52
CA PHE A 82 5.16 3.05 14.29
C PHE A 82 5.30 2.85 15.80
N ARG A 83 5.29 1.59 16.26
CA ARG A 83 5.59 1.29 17.69
C ARG A 83 7.05 1.58 18.04
N LEU A 84 7.99 1.24 17.17
CA LEU A 84 9.41 1.56 17.34
C LEU A 84 9.64 3.08 17.40
N LEU A 85 9.00 3.86 16.54
CA LEU A 85 9.07 5.32 16.59
C LEU A 85 8.51 5.88 17.90
N LYS A 86 7.40 5.34 18.40
CA LYS A 86 6.79 5.79 19.66
C LYS A 86 7.67 5.48 20.89
N MET A 87 8.40 4.37 20.86
CA MET A 87 9.36 4.05 21.92
C MET A 87 10.72 4.74 21.75
N GLN A 88 10.87 5.58 20.70
CA GLN A 88 12.12 6.28 20.37
C GLN A 88 13.30 5.32 20.14
N ALA A 89 13.03 4.15 19.55
CA ALA A 89 14.07 3.17 19.25
C ALA A 89 15.11 3.74 18.29
N ASN A 90 16.37 3.39 18.52
CA ASN A 90 17.48 3.81 17.68
C ASN A 90 17.57 2.91 16.43
N ILE A 91 17.10 3.44 15.30
CA ILE A 91 17.04 2.74 14.01
C ILE A 91 18.22 3.17 13.15
N ALA A 92 19.14 2.24 12.91
CA ALA A 92 20.29 2.43 12.03
C ALA A 92 20.05 1.84 10.63
N ARG A 93 20.85 2.25 9.64
CA ARG A 93 20.84 1.72 8.28
C ARG A 93 22.21 1.18 7.89
N SER A 94 22.20 0.00 7.24
CA SER A 94 23.39 -0.58 6.64
C SER A 94 23.18 -0.75 5.13
N PRO A 95 23.70 0.15 4.30
CA PRO A 95 23.59 0.04 2.84
C PRO A 95 24.34 -1.15 2.25
N LEU A 96 25.28 -1.73 3.01
CA LEU A 96 26.07 -2.87 2.61
C LEU A 96 25.39 -4.22 2.90
N ALA A 97 24.46 -4.26 3.86
CA ALA A 97 23.64 -5.43 4.14
C ALA A 97 22.52 -5.55 3.10
N THR A 98 22.84 -6.04 1.90
CA THR A 98 21.95 -6.04 0.75
C THR A 98 21.24 -7.37 0.57
N VAL A 99 19.94 -7.32 0.29
CA VAL A 99 19.09 -8.45 -0.11
C VAL A 99 18.48 -8.15 -1.47
N ILE A 100 18.60 -9.12 -2.39
CA ILE A 100 17.96 -9.07 -3.69
C ILE A 100 16.57 -9.68 -3.56
N HIS A 101 15.55 -8.89 -3.84
CA HIS A 101 14.15 -9.32 -3.84
C HIS A 101 13.68 -9.47 -5.30
N PRO A 102 13.69 -10.68 -5.88
CA PRO A 102 13.15 -10.87 -7.21
C PRO A 102 11.63 -10.73 -7.16
N GLU A 103 11.10 -9.78 -7.92
CA GLU A 103 9.66 -9.65 -8.07
C GLU A 103 9.15 -10.70 -9.07
N PRO A 104 8.15 -11.51 -8.71
CA PRO A 104 7.52 -12.41 -9.66
C PRO A 104 6.83 -11.59 -10.76
N PRO A 105 6.75 -12.13 -12.00
CA PRO A 105 6.01 -11.45 -13.06
C PRO A 105 4.57 -11.20 -12.61
N ALA A 106 4.08 -9.99 -12.84
CA ALA A 106 2.74 -9.59 -12.48
C ALA A 106 1.72 -10.48 -13.22
N ARG A 107 0.88 -11.19 -12.46
CA ARG A 107 -0.25 -11.94 -13.03
C ARG A 107 -1.34 -10.96 -13.44
N TRP A 108 -2.07 -11.27 -14.49
CA TRP A 108 -3.22 -10.50 -14.93
C TRP A 108 -4.24 -10.33 -13.78
N GLY A 109 -4.69 -9.12 -13.52
CA GLY A 109 -5.62 -8.82 -12.44
C GLY A 109 -5.05 -8.91 -11.02
N ALA A 110 -3.74 -9.14 -10.83
CA ALA A 110 -3.13 -9.30 -9.51
C ALA A 110 -3.46 -8.12 -8.58
N SER A 111 -3.51 -6.89 -9.11
CA SER A 111 -3.87 -5.69 -8.34
C SER A 111 -5.29 -5.72 -7.78
N LEU A 112 -6.23 -6.42 -8.42
CA LEU A 112 -7.61 -6.57 -7.89
C LEU A 112 -7.66 -7.57 -6.71
N PHE A 113 -6.92 -8.67 -6.82
CA PHE A 113 -6.89 -9.69 -5.76
C PHE A 113 -6.25 -9.17 -4.46
N GLU A 114 -5.32 -8.22 -4.57
CA GLU A 114 -4.64 -7.63 -3.42
C GLU A 114 -5.45 -6.54 -2.70
N LEU A 115 -6.57 -6.07 -3.29
CA LEU A 115 -7.35 -4.95 -2.75
C LEU A 115 -7.96 -5.23 -1.37
N HIS A 116 -8.25 -6.50 -1.02
CA HIS A 116 -8.76 -6.85 0.31
C HIS A 116 -7.82 -6.42 1.44
N LYS A 117 -6.52 -6.29 1.15
CA LYS A 117 -5.50 -5.81 2.08
C LYS A 117 -5.72 -4.37 2.53
N ILE A 118 -6.39 -3.54 1.71
CA ILE A 118 -6.73 -2.13 2.03
C ILE A 118 -7.58 -2.05 3.32
N SER A 119 -8.35 -3.09 3.64
CA SER A 119 -9.13 -3.12 4.89
C SER A 119 -8.25 -2.98 6.14
N PHE A 120 -6.98 -3.39 6.10
CA PHE A 120 -6.04 -3.26 7.21
C PHE A 120 -5.51 -1.84 7.40
N ASP A 121 -5.64 -0.97 6.41
CA ASP A 121 -5.33 0.46 6.57
C ASP A 121 -6.22 1.11 7.63
N ALA A 122 -7.48 0.67 7.73
CA ALA A 122 -8.39 1.10 8.78
C ALA A 122 -7.92 0.66 10.19
N LEU A 123 -7.35 -0.54 10.32
CA LEU A 123 -6.75 -1.01 11.57
C LEU A 123 -5.51 -0.20 11.94
N LEU A 124 -4.62 0.04 10.98
CA LEU A 124 -3.42 0.86 11.18
C LEU A 124 -3.79 2.29 11.59
N TYR A 125 -4.75 2.90 10.90
CA TYR A 125 -5.25 4.23 11.23
C TYR A 125 -5.87 4.28 12.64
N LYS A 126 -6.66 3.25 13.03
CA LYS A 126 -7.23 3.16 14.37
C LYS A 126 -6.16 3.15 15.47
N LYS A 127 -5.06 2.45 15.25
CA LYS A 127 -3.95 2.32 16.23
C LYS A 127 -3.06 3.55 16.27
N HIS A 128 -2.82 4.17 15.11
CA HIS A 128 -1.82 5.22 14.94
C HIS A 128 -2.33 6.34 14.01
N PRO A 129 -3.41 7.07 14.37
CA PRO A 129 -4.06 8.02 13.47
C PRO A 129 -3.12 9.16 13.03
N GLU A 130 -2.30 9.67 13.93
CA GLU A 130 -1.38 10.77 13.64
C GLU A 130 -0.24 10.32 12.71
N LEU A 131 0.43 9.21 13.03
CA LEU A 131 1.51 8.66 12.21
C LEU A 131 1.00 8.20 10.85
N TYR A 132 -0.21 7.64 10.79
CA TYR A 132 -0.85 7.28 9.53
C TYR A 132 -1.04 8.52 8.64
N ARG A 133 -1.58 9.62 9.18
CA ARG A 133 -1.78 10.88 8.45
C ARG A 133 -0.47 11.55 8.05
N GLN A 134 0.57 11.41 8.84
CA GLN A 134 1.88 11.99 8.55
C GLN A 134 2.68 11.17 7.52
N LYS A 135 2.67 9.84 7.64
CA LYS A 135 3.59 8.95 6.93
C LYS A 135 2.95 8.18 5.77
N ILE A 136 1.66 7.86 5.85
CA ILE A 136 0.98 7.05 4.84
C ILE A 136 0.11 7.92 3.94
N ARG A 137 -0.89 8.57 4.52
CA ARG A 137 -1.85 9.35 3.74
C ARG A 137 -2.41 10.51 4.55
N ARG A 138 -2.15 11.70 4.04
CA ARG A 138 -2.64 12.92 4.68
C ARG A 138 -4.12 13.17 4.44
N LEU A 139 -4.59 12.89 3.22
CA LEU A 139 -5.96 13.14 2.75
C LEU A 139 -6.65 11.85 2.33
N PRO A 140 -7.98 11.80 2.36
CA PRO A 140 -8.75 10.68 1.78
C PRO A 140 -8.48 10.48 0.29
N CYS A 141 -8.82 9.30 -0.24
CA CYS A 141 -8.70 8.94 -1.66
C CYS A 141 -9.84 9.55 -2.48
N TRP A 142 -9.93 10.87 -2.53
CA TRP A 142 -11.04 11.58 -3.17
C TRP A 142 -11.32 11.13 -4.59
N GLU A 143 -10.30 10.77 -5.34
CA GLU A 143 -10.44 10.30 -6.72
C GLU A 143 -11.25 9.01 -6.83
N GLU A 144 -10.95 8.01 -5.98
CA GLU A 144 -11.71 6.76 -5.98
C GLU A 144 -13.16 6.99 -5.53
N TYR A 145 -13.37 7.86 -4.53
CA TYR A 145 -14.71 8.25 -4.10
C TYR A 145 -15.46 9.01 -5.20
N ALA A 146 -14.79 9.90 -5.96
CA ALA A 146 -15.40 10.62 -7.07
C ALA A 146 -15.83 9.66 -8.20
N ILE A 147 -14.99 8.67 -8.54
CA ILE A 147 -15.33 7.64 -9.53
C ILE A 147 -16.55 6.84 -9.08
N VAL A 148 -16.60 6.41 -7.82
CA VAL A 148 -17.74 5.66 -7.27
C VAL A 148 -19.01 6.54 -7.23
N ALA A 149 -18.89 7.81 -6.84
CA ALA A 149 -20.01 8.75 -6.84
C ALA A 149 -20.58 8.95 -8.26
N ALA A 150 -19.71 9.06 -9.29
CA ALA A 150 -20.13 9.16 -10.68
C ALA A 150 -20.91 7.91 -11.13
N ILE A 151 -20.47 6.70 -10.75
CA ILE A 151 -21.20 5.45 -11.02
C ILE A 151 -22.57 5.48 -10.35
N VAL A 152 -22.63 5.88 -9.07
CA VAL A 152 -23.89 5.96 -8.30
C VAL A 152 -24.85 6.96 -8.96
N ILE A 153 -24.37 8.14 -9.38
CA ILE A 153 -25.19 9.15 -10.09
C ILE A 153 -25.74 8.57 -11.40
N ALA A 154 -24.89 7.87 -12.18
CA ALA A 154 -25.33 7.24 -13.43
C ALA A 154 -26.46 6.21 -13.18
N VAL A 155 -26.26 5.32 -12.19
CA VAL A 155 -27.25 4.30 -11.85
C VAL A 155 -28.56 4.92 -11.34
N LEU A 156 -28.49 5.93 -10.46
CA LEU A 156 -29.68 6.62 -9.95
C LEU A 156 -30.43 7.35 -11.07
N GLY A 157 -29.71 7.96 -12.02
CA GLY A 157 -30.33 8.59 -13.21
C GLY A 157 -31.08 7.57 -14.05
N LEU A 158 -30.50 6.41 -14.30
CA LEU A 158 -31.13 5.31 -15.04
C LEU A 158 -32.40 4.80 -14.32
N VAL A 159 -32.29 4.53 -13.03
CA VAL A 159 -33.42 4.03 -12.22
C VAL A 159 -34.58 5.05 -12.15
N ALA A 160 -34.25 6.34 -12.06
CA ALA A 160 -35.25 7.41 -12.04
C ALA A 160 -35.82 7.78 -13.41
N GLY A 161 -35.37 7.16 -14.51
CA GLY A 161 -35.76 7.49 -15.87
C GLY A 161 -35.26 8.88 -16.32
N ASN A 162 -34.25 9.44 -15.65
CA ASN A 162 -33.68 10.73 -15.99
C ASN A 162 -32.41 10.58 -16.83
N GLU A 163 -32.58 10.61 -18.15
CA GLU A 163 -31.49 10.40 -19.10
C GLU A 163 -30.35 11.42 -18.94
N VAL A 164 -30.67 12.68 -18.63
CA VAL A 164 -29.66 13.72 -18.46
C VAL A 164 -28.72 13.41 -17.31
N VAL A 165 -29.28 13.03 -16.16
CA VAL A 165 -28.50 12.65 -14.99
C VAL A 165 -27.66 11.40 -15.26
N ALA A 166 -28.23 10.40 -15.94
CA ALA A 166 -27.54 9.19 -16.32
C ALA A 166 -26.32 9.49 -17.24
N VAL A 167 -26.52 10.32 -18.26
CA VAL A 167 -25.46 10.73 -19.21
C VAL A 167 -24.34 11.50 -18.50
N ILE A 168 -24.70 12.43 -17.59
CA ILE A 168 -23.71 13.18 -16.80
C ILE A 168 -22.88 12.24 -15.94
N GLY A 169 -23.53 11.30 -15.22
CA GLY A 169 -22.83 10.30 -14.38
C GLY A 169 -21.91 9.40 -15.18
N CYS A 170 -22.37 8.86 -16.32
CA CYS A 170 -21.55 8.05 -17.22
C CYS A 170 -20.36 8.83 -17.78
N GLY A 171 -20.58 10.06 -18.23
CA GLY A 171 -19.53 10.94 -18.75
C GLY A 171 -18.45 11.24 -17.71
N ALA A 172 -18.87 11.60 -16.49
CA ALA A 172 -17.96 11.82 -15.36
C ALA A 172 -17.15 10.56 -15.02
N TRP A 173 -17.79 9.39 -14.93
CA TRP A 173 -17.12 8.11 -14.72
C TRP A 173 -16.08 7.81 -15.81
N LEU A 174 -16.43 7.97 -17.07
CA LEU A 174 -15.52 7.73 -18.19
C LEU A 174 -14.29 8.65 -18.12
N VAL A 175 -14.48 9.94 -17.89
CA VAL A 175 -13.39 10.91 -17.82
C VAL A 175 -12.46 10.60 -16.64
N LEU A 176 -13.00 10.40 -15.44
CA LEU A 176 -12.21 10.12 -14.25
C LEU A 176 -11.45 8.78 -14.37
N THR A 177 -12.10 7.74 -14.91
CA THR A 177 -11.47 6.44 -15.15
C THR A 177 -10.38 6.52 -16.22
N ALA A 178 -10.60 7.30 -17.30
CA ALA A 178 -9.58 7.52 -18.31
C ALA A 178 -8.36 8.27 -17.75
N MET A 179 -8.57 9.29 -16.92
CA MET A 179 -7.47 9.99 -16.23
C MET A 179 -6.66 9.05 -15.33
N LEU A 180 -7.34 8.19 -14.56
CA LEU A 180 -6.68 7.16 -13.75
C LEU A 180 -5.89 6.19 -14.63
N CYS A 181 -6.48 5.73 -15.74
CA CYS A 181 -5.83 4.82 -16.69
C CYS A 181 -4.56 5.43 -17.29
N ILE A 182 -4.61 6.68 -17.77
CA ILE A 182 -3.46 7.39 -18.35
C ILE A 182 -2.33 7.46 -17.33
N ARG A 183 -2.61 7.85 -16.08
CA ARG A 183 -1.60 7.93 -15.03
C ARG A 183 -0.99 6.56 -14.68
N ARG A 184 -1.77 5.48 -14.79
CA ARG A 184 -1.27 4.12 -14.57
C ARG A 184 -0.45 3.58 -15.74
N LEU A 185 -0.71 4.05 -16.96
CA LEU A 185 0.08 3.74 -18.14
C LEU A 185 1.42 4.47 -18.15
N ASP A 186 1.51 5.63 -17.49
CA ASP A 186 2.73 6.42 -17.41
C ASP A 186 3.82 5.66 -16.65
N GLY A 187 4.91 5.30 -17.35
CA GLY A 187 6.01 4.51 -16.81
C GLY A 187 5.81 2.99 -16.77
N ALA A 188 4.74 2.46 -17.38
CA ALA A 188 4.49 1.02 -17.46
C ALA A 188 5.14 0.37 -18.69
N ALA A 189 5.39 -0.94 -18.63
CA ALA A 189 5.84 -1.70 -19.80
C ALA A 189 4.70 -1.79 -20.83
N HIS A 190 5.00 -1.45 -22.09
CA HIS A 190 3.98 -1.30 -23.16
C HIS A 190 3.64 -2.63 -23.88
N SER A 191 3.48 -3.74 -23.15
CA SER A 191 2.92 -4.94 -23.78
C SER A 191 1.39 -4.81 -23.91
N ALA A 192 0.80 -5.33 -24.99
CA ALA A 192 -0.64 -5.26 -25.21
C ALA A 192 -1.45 -5.89 -24.07
N VAL A 193 -0.96 -7.00 -23.52
CA VAL A 193 -1.57 -7.67 -22.36
C VAL A 193 -1.56 -6.79 -21.12
N HIS A 194 -0.47 -6.09 -20.87
CA HIS A 194 -0.36 -5.20 -19.73
C HIS A 194 -1.24 -3.94 -19.87
N ILE A 195 -1.34 -3.40 -21.08
CA ILE A 195 -2.26 -2.29 -21.37
C ILE A 195 -3.72 -2.72 -21.13
N ALA A 196 -4.11 -3.90 -21.61
CA ALA A 196 -5.45 -4.44 -21.39
C ALA A 196 -5.74 -4.66 -19.89
N ASP A 197 -4.76 -5.16 -19.13
CA ASP A 197 -4.87 -5.31 -17.68
C ASP A 197 -5.09 -3.95 -16.99
N ILE A 198 -4.32 -2.92 -17.36
CA ILE A 198 -4.48 -1.57 -16.81
C ILE A 198 -5.86 -1.00 -17.14
N LEU A 199 -6.35 -1.15 -18.38
CA LEU A 199 -7.67 -0.65 -18.78
C LEU A 199 -8.78 -1.25 -17.93
N VAL A 200 -8.82 -2.59 -17.84
CA VAL A 200 -9.86 -3.30 -17.09
C VAL A 200 -9.75 -3.01 -15.59
N THR A 201 -8.54 -3.07 -15.05
CA THR A 201 -8.33 -2.85 -13.61
C THR A 201 -8.55 -1.40 -13.20
N SER A 202 -8.35 -0.41 -14.09
CA SER A 202 -8.65 1.00 -13.78
C SER A 202 -10.15 1.27 -13.60
N ALA A 203 -11.01 0.50 -14.27
CA ALA A 203 -12.45 0.60 -14.05
C ALA A 203 -12.91 -0.11 -12.75
N LEU A 204 -12.24 -1.22 -12.38
CA LEU A 204 -12.67 -2.08 -11.28
C LEU A 204 -12.02 -1.75 -9.93
N ILE A 205 -10.80 -1.21 -9.94
CA ILE A 205 -10.07 -0.90 -8.69
C ILE A 205 -10.81 0.14 -7.82
N PRO A 206 -11.29 1.30 -8.33
CA PRO A 206 -11.91 2.29 -7.47
C PRO A 206 -13.12 1.78 -6.68
N PRO A 207 -14.13 1.12 -7.30
CA PRO A 207 -15.25 0.59 -6.53
C PRO A 207 -14.83 -0.52 -5.55
N ALA A 208 -13.90 -1.39 -5.93
CA ALA A 208 -13.41 -2.44 -5.05
C ALA A 208 -12.58 -1.87 -3.88
N ALA A 209 -11.75 -0.85 -4.11
CA ALA A 209 -10.98 -0.20 -3.08
C ALA A 209 -11.87 0.52 -2.06
N VAL A 210 -12.87 1.27 -2.53
CA VAL A 210 -13.87 1.92 -1.64
C VAL A 210 -14.63 0.87 -0.84
N PHE A 211 -15.06 -0.23 -1.47
CA PHE A 211 -15.71 -1.34 -0.78
C PHE A 211 -14.85 -1.90 0.37
N TRP A 212 -13.58 -2.22 0.11
CA TRP A 212 -12.69 -2.76 1.15
C TRP A 212 -12.35 -1.75 2.24
N ARG A 213 -12.29 -0.44 1.93
CA ARG A 213 -12.17 0.61 2.96
C ARG A 213 -13.39 0.66 3.86
N VAL A 214 -14.58 0.61 3.29
CA VAL A 214 -15.84 0.59 4.06
C VAL A 214 -15.90 -0.67 4.93
N ILE A 215 -15.57 -1.84 4.39
CA ILE A 215 -15.47 -3.07 5.17
C ILE A 215 -14.46 -2.93 6.32
N GLY A 216 -13.27 -2.38 6.05
CA GLY A 216 -12.27 -2.12 7.08
C GLY A 216 -12.77 -1.16 8.16
N ALA A 217 -13.42 -0.05 7.77
CA ALA A 217 -14.00 0.93 8.69
C ALA A 217 -15.05 0.31 9.61
N ILE A 218 -15.95 -0.53 9.06
CA ILE A 218 -16.99 -1.25 9.82
C ILE A 218 -16.34 -2.30 10.73
N ARG A 219 -15.49 -3.16 10.18
CA ARG A 219 -14.83 -4.25 10.92
C ARG A 219 -14.06 -3.74 12.13
N TYR A 220 -13.30 -2.68 11.95
CA TYR A 220 -12.46 -2.12 13.02
C TYR A 220 -13.13 -0.97 13.77
N ARG A 221 -14.40 -0.65 13.46
CA ARG A 221 -15.19 0.40 14.13
C ARG A 221 -14.43 1.72 14.20
N VAL A 222 -13.99 2.22 13.05
CA VAL A 222 -13.24 3.46 12.94
C VAL A 222 -13.79 4.32 11.80
N ARG A 223 -13.87 5.64 12.02
CA ARG A 223 -14.20 6.60 10.94
C ARG A 223 -12.94 6.81 10.11
N PHE A 224 -12.82 5.99 9.07
CA PHE A 224 -11.68 5.96 8.18
C PHE A 224 -12.15 6.30 6.75
N ALA A 225 -11.62 7.40 6.19
CA ALA A 225 -11.89 7.85 4.83
C ALA A 225 -10.60 8.36 4.17
#